data_af92a2419a5e4f5e34d038dc330f378e
#
_entry.id   af92a2419a5e4f5e34d038dc330f378e
#
_cell.length_a   1.000
_cell.length_b   1.000
_cell.length_c   1.000
_cell.angle_alpha   90.00
_cell.angle_beta   90.00
_cell.angle_gamma   90.00
#
_symmetry.space_group_name_H-M   'P 1'
#
loop_
_entity.id
_entity.type
_entity.pdbx_description
1 polymer ?
#
loop_
_entity_poly.entity_id
_entity_poly.type
_entity_poly.pdbx_seq_one_letter_code
_entity_poly.pdbx_strand_id
1 'polypeptide(L)'
;FDGKALDARFRRFAEERCLIPMRQAAPETGVSIEIVNEVPPFQADANSGIVPLALKLAQQNETFAVCYATEASLFQAGGAPAVVCGPGDIAQAHTPDEYLELAELEKCLGFLARVADWAE
;
A
#
# COMPACT_ATOMS: atom_id res chain seq x y z
N PHE A 1 7.15 0.13 -10.90
CA PHE A 1 7.17 1.51 -10.38
C PHE A 1 8.59 1.89 -9.98
N ASP A 2 9.04 3.04 -10.43
CA ASP A 2 10.39 3.56 -10.09
C ASP A 2 10.22 4.92 -9.38
N GLY A 3 10.33 4.90 -8.06
CA GLY A 3 10.21 6.09 -7.19
C GLY A 3 11.30 7.11 -7.45
N LYS A 4 12.52 6.64 -7.76
CA LYS A 4 13.65 7.53 -8.08
C LYS A 4 13.43 8.30 -9.38
N ALA A 5 12.87 7.63 -10.40
CA ALA A 5 12.53 8.29 -11.65
C ALA A 5 11.41 9.32 -11.45
N LEU A 6 10.44 9.05 -10.59
CA LEU A 6 9.38 10.00 -10.24
C LEU A 6 9.95 11.21 -9.49
N ASP A 7 10.80 11.01 -8.48
CA ASP A 7 11.47 12.08 -7.74
C ASP A 7 12.30 12.97 -8.69
N ALA A 8 13.10 12.38 -9.57
CA ALA A 8 13.88 13.11 -10.56
C ALA A 8 13.01 13.96 -11.50
N ARG A 9 11.86 13.43 -11.93
CA ARG A 9 10.90 14.19 -12.76
C ARG A 9 10.29 15.34 -11.97
N PHE A 10 9.95 15.13 -10.72
CA PHE A 10 9.37 16.15 -9.85
C PHE A 10 10.37 17.29 -9.60
N ARG A 11 11.64 16.97 -9.28
CA ARG A 11 12.71 17.95 -9.09
C ARG A 11 12.95 18.79 -10.35
N ARG A 12 12.98 18.13 -11.51
CA ARG A 12 13.11 18.84 -12.79
C ARG A 12 11.93 19.78 -13.03
N PHE A 13 10.71 19.33 -12.79
CA PHE A 13 9.53 20.18 -12.91
C PHE A 13 9.60 21.39 -11.98
N ALA A 14 9.98 21.19 -10.71
CA ALA A 14 10.13 22.27 -9.75
C ALA A 14 11.18 23.28 -10.20
N GLU A 15 12.33 22.83 -10.69
CA GLU A 15 13.39 23.73 -11.18
C GLU A 15 12.93 24.53 -12.42
N GLU A 16 12.45 23.84 -13.46
CA GLU A 16 12.15 24.44 -14.75
C GLU A 16 10.87 25.29 -14.74
N ARG A 17 9.85 24.88 -14.01
CA ARG A 17 8.51 25.49 -14.07
C ARG A 17 8.19 26.39 -12.87
N CYS A 18 8.87 26.20 -11.76
CA CYS A 18 8.64 26.99 -10.55
C CYS A 18 9.83 27.90 -10.22
N LEU A 19 11.04 27.34 -10.03
CA LEU A 19 12.17 28.11 -9.55
C LEU A 19 12.68 29.15 -10.54
N ILE A 20 12.76 28.84 -11.82
CA ILE A 20 13.25 29.80 -12.83
C ILE A 20 12.41 31.07 -12.83
N PRO A 21 11.06 31.03 -12.97
CA PRO A 21 10.25 32.25 -12.90
C PRO A 21 10.25 32.92 -11.52
N MET A 22 10.31 32.13 -10.43
CA MET A 22 10.37 32.68 -9.06
C MET A 22 11.63 33.52 -8.84
N ARG A 23 12.80 33.01 -9.25
CA ARG A 23 14.10 33.70 -9.12
C ARG A 23 14.21 34.96 -9.97
N GLN A 24 13.38 35.10 -11.01
CA GLN A 24 13.30 36.37 -11.75
C GLN A 24 12.67 37.49 -10.92
N ALA A 25 11.73 37.16 -10.03
CA ALA A 25 11.07 38.12 -9.15
C ALA A 25 11.81 38.30 -7.82
N ALA A 26 12.37 37.23 -7.25
CA ALA A 26 13.08 37.19 -5.99
C ALA A 26 14.24 36.17 -6.07
N PRO A 27 15.49 36.62 -6.34
CA PRO A 27 16.64 35.75 -6.59
C PRO A 27 16.98 34.78 -5.46
N GLU A 28 16.58 35.10 -4.23
CA GLU A 28 16.82 34.31 -3.02
C GLU A 28 15.85 33.12 -2.86
N THR A 29 14.84 32.99 -3.74
CA THR A 29 13.85 31.91 -3.62
C THR A 29 14.43 30.54 -3.95
N GLY A 30 13.96 29.54 -3.19
CA GLY A 30 14.32 28.14 -3.36
C GLY A 30 13.15 27.21 -3.13
N VAL A 31 13.29 25.98 -3.59
CA VAL A 31 12.42 24.86 -3.26
C VAL A 31 13.28 23.76 -2.66
N SER A 32 13.00 23.38 -1.43
CA SER A 32 13.60 22.21 -0.79
C SER A 32 12.67 21.01 -0.93
N ILE A 33 13.21 19.90 -1.39
CA ILE A 33 12.47 18.65 -1.57
C ILE A 33 13.20 17.57 -0.78
N GLU A 34 12.53 17.05 0.24
CA GLU A 34 13.02 15.98 1.09
C GLU A 34 12.14 14.75 0.92
N ILE A 35 12.75 13.58 0.75
CA ILE A 35 12.04 12.30 0.78
C ILE A 35 11.95 11.88 2.23
N VAL A 36 10.79 12.04 2.83
CA VAL A 36 10.55 11.68 4.24
C VAL A 36 10.31 10.18 4.39
N ASN A 37 9.66 9.56 3.41
CA ASN A 37 9.36 8.14 3.41
C ASN A 37 9.19 7.62 1.98
N GLU A 38 9.54 6.36 1.76
CA GLU A 38 9.33 5.67 0.50
C GLU A 38 8.77 4.27 0.80
N VAL A 39 7.55 4.02 0.36
CA VAL A 39 6.90 2.71 0.47
C VAL A 39 6.70 2.17 -0.95
N PRO A 40 7.35 1.04 -1.31
CA PRO A 40 7.17 0.45 -2.62
C PRO A 40 5.72 -0.02 -2.83
N PRO A 41 5.21 0.01 -4.07
CA PRO A 41 3.91 -0.59 -4.36
C PRO A 41 3.96 -2.09 -4.09
N PHE A 42 2.86 -2.63 -3.63
CA PHE A 42 2.71 -4.05 -3.37
C PHE A 42 1.85 -4.72 -4.45
N GLN A 43 2.34 -5.85 -4.94
CA GLN A 43 1.56 -6.79 -5.74
C GLN A 43 1.94 -8.19 -5.30
N ALA A 44 0.97 -8.96 -4.81
CA ALA A 44 1.21 -10.35 -4.41
C ALA A 44 1.73 -11.17 -5.59
N ASP A 45 2.74 -12.02 -5.33
CA ASP A 45 3.26 -12.91 -6.36
C ASP A 45 2.25 -14.02 -6.68
N ALA A 46 1.72 -13.97 -7.89
CA ALA A 46 0.74 -14.95 -8.38
C ALA A 46 1.27 -16.39 -8.40
N ASN A 47 2.60 -16.59 -8.42
CA ASN A 47 3.23 -17.92 -8.44
C ASN A 47 3.54 -18.47 -7.04
N SER A 48 3.39 -17.68 -5.99
CA SER A 48 3.80 -18.05 -4.63
C SER A 48 2.85 -19.02 -3.92
N GLY A 49 1.68 -19.27 -4.44
CA GLY A 49 0.65 -20.08 -3.77
C GLY A 49 -0.03 -19.40 -2.57
N ILE A 50 0.48 -18.27 -2.07
CA ILE A 50 -0.10 -17.57 -0.90
C ILE A 50 -1.47 -16.98 -1.22
N VAL A 51 -1.69 -16.50 -2.46
CA VAL A 51 -2.97 -15.93 -2.88
C VAL A 51 -4.08 -17.00 -2.89
N PRO A 52 -3.93 -18.16 -3.58
CA PRO A 52 -4.95 -19.21 -3.52
C PRO A 52 -5.16 -19.77 -2.11
N LEU A 53 -4.12 -19.85 -1.29
CA LEU A 53 -4.26 -20.25 0.11
C LEU A 53 -5.12 -19.25 0.89
N ALA A 54 -4.81 -17.97 0.80
CA ALA A 54 -5.56 -16.92 1.49
C ALA A 54 -7.02 -16.88 1.04
N LEU A 55 -7.29 -16.98 -0.26
CA LEU A 55 -8.65 -17.04 -0.80
C LEU A 55 -9.43 -18.23 -0.24
N LYS A 56 -8.80 -19.42 -0.19
CA LYS A 56 -9.41 -20.63 0.39
C LYS A 56 -9.72 -20.42 1.88
N LEU A 57 -8.77 -19.90 2.66
CA LEU A 57 -8.95 -19.70 4.10
C LEU A 57 -9.93 -18.57 4.42
N ALA A 58 -9.98 -17.52 3.59
CA ALA A 58 -10.93 -16.42 3.70
C ALA A 58 -12.32 -16.77 3.16
N GLN A 59 -12.49 -17.94 2.49
CA GLN A 59 -13.70 -18.32 1.79
C GLN A 59 -14.14 -17.29 0.75
N GLN A 60 -13.14 -16.74 0.02
CA GLN A 60 -13.31 -15.77 -1.05
C GLN A 60 -12.82 -16.36 -2.37
N ASN A 61 -13.22 -15.77 -3.47
CA ASN A 61 -12.85 -16.22 -4.81
C ASN A 61 -12.27 -15.10 -5.68
N GLU A 62 -12.16 -13.88 -5.14
CA GLU A 62 -11.68 -12.71 -5.86
C GLU A 62 -10.61 -11.97 -5.05
N THR A 63 -9.74 -11.29 -5.76
CA THR A 63 -8.77 -10.35 -5.19
C THR A 63 -9.07 -8.94 -5.68
N PHE A 64 -8.77 -7.95 -4.87
CA PHE A 64 -9.02 -6.55 -5.17
C PHE A 64 -7.72 -5.76 -5.15
N ALA A 65 -7.67 -4.68 -5.93
CA ALA A 65 -6.63 -3.68 -5.82
C ALA A 65 -7.15 -2.50 -4.99
N VAL A 66 -6.29 -1.98 -4.13
CA VAL A 66 -6.60 -0.87 -3.24
C VAL A 66 -5.55 0.23 -3.37
N CYS A 67 -5.89 1.46 -3.02
CA CYS A 67 -5.04 2.64 -3.22
C CYS A 67 -4.30 3.07 -1.94
N TYR A 68 -4.02 2.14 -1.03
CA TYR A 68 -3.23 2.42 0.18
C TYR A 68 -1.92 1.63 0.19
N ALA A 69 -0.96 2.08 0.99
CA ALA A 69 0.30 1.39 1.21
C ALA A 69 0.21 0.39 2.38
N THR A 70 1.06 -0.63 2.33
CA THR A 70 1.17 -1.63 3.40
C THR A 70 2.62 -2.14 3.47
N GLU A 71 3.02 -2.65 4.62
CA GLU A 71 4.32 -3.29 4.82
C GLU A 71 4.47 -4.62 4.07
N ALA A 72 3.41 -5.15 3.45
CA ALA A 72 3.47 -6.39 2.67
C ALA A 72 4.52 -6.33 1.55
N SER A 73 4.77 -5.15 0.96
CA SER A 73 5.83 -4.93 -0.02
C SER A 73 7.22 -5.18 0.56
N LEU A 74 7.45 -4.85 1.83
CA LEU A 74 8.73 -5.04 2.52
C LEU A 74 8.96 -6.51 2.85
N PHE A 75 7.92 -7.23 3.30
CA PHE A 75 8.00 -8.67 3.53
C PHE A 75 8.34 -9.41 2.23
N GLN A 76 7.67 -9.06 1.12
CA GLN A 76 7.94 -9.67 -0.19
C GLN A 76 9.36 -9.34 -0.68
N ALA A 77 9.84 -8.13 -0.51
CA ALA A 77 11.22 -7.76 -0.82
C ALA A 77 12.24 -8.53 0.02
N GLY A 78 11.89 -8.88 1.26
CA GLY A 78 12.66 -9.76 2.14
C GLY A 78 12.59 -11.25 1.79
N GLY A 79 11.87 -11.62 0.73
CA GLY A 79 11.74 -13.00 0.26
C GLY A 79 10.58 -13.79 0.88
N ALA A 80 9.74 -13.18 1.70
CA ALA A 80 8.55 -13.80 2.26
C ALA A 80 7.33 -13.50 1.37
N PRO A 81 6.70 -14.53 0.75
CA PRO A 81 5.45 -14.33 0.03
C PRO A 81 4.41 -13.69 0.95
N ALA A 82 3.75 -12.64 0.48
CA ALA A 82 2.80 -11.90 1.27
C ALA A 82 1.49 -11.68 0.53
N VAL A 83 0.41 -11.53 1.28
CA VAL A 83 -0.91 -11.10 0.82
C VAL A 83 -1.58 -10.30 1.92
N VAL A 84 -2.32 -9.28 1.56
CA VAL A 84 -3.10 -8.49 2.52
C VAL A 84 -4.49 -9.11 2.61
N CYS A 85 -4.90 -9.44 3.82
CA CYS A 85 -6.23 -9.97 4.12
C CYS A 85 -6.65 -9.48 5.51
N GLY A 86 -7.83 -8.94 5.61
CA GLY A 86 -8.37 -8.44 6.88
C GLY A 86 -9.87 -8.16 6.77
N PRO A 87 -10.53 -7.87 7.90
CA PRO A 87 -11.95 -7.55 7.93
C PRO A 87 -12.23 -6.13 7.45
N GLY A 88 -13.46 -5.86 7.03
CA GLY A 88 -13.97 -4.54 6.68
C GLY A 88 -13.87 -4.21 5.20
N ASP A 89 -14.28 -2.99 4.88
CA ASP A 89 -14.28 -2.43 3.54
C ASP A 89 -13.45 -1.14 3.52
N ILE A 90 -12.66 -0.97 2.46
CA ILE A 90 -11.83 0.24 2.28
C ILE A 90 -12.67 1.52 2.27
N ALA A 91 -13.94 1.47 1.88
CA ALA A 91 -14.83 2.62 1.91
C ALA A 91 -15.11 3.14 3.33
N GLN A 92 -14.91 2.31 4.36
CA GLN A 92 -15.10 2.65 5.77
C GLN A 92 -13.79 3.14 6.41
N ALA A 93 -12.64 2.76 5.85
CA ALA A 93 -11.34 3.10 6.37
C ALA A 93 -10.96 4.56 6.04
N HIS A 94 -10.18 5.19 6.93
CA HIS A 94 -9.68 6.56 6.78
C HIS A 94 -10.77 7.63 6.66
N THR A 95 -11.94 7.36 7.24
CA THR A 95 -13.05 8.30 7.34
C THR A 95 -13.14 8.90 8.75
N PRO A 96 -13.77 10.08 8.96
CA PRO A 96 -13.90 10.67 10.30
C PRO A 96 -14.55 9.76 11.34
N ASP A 97 -15.50 8.95 10.91
CA ASP A 97 -16.23 7.99 11.74
C ASP A 97 -15.92 6.55 11.27
N GLU A 98 -14.64 6.24 11.14
CA GLU A 98 -14.19 4.90 10.74
C GLU A 98 -14.77 3.82 11.67
N TYR A 99 -15.34 2.78 11.09
CA TYR A 99 -15.97 1.71 11.83
C TYR A 99 -15.74 0.35 11.19
N LEU A 100 -15.95 -0.69 11.95
CA LEU A 100 -15.93 -2.07 11.51
C LEU A 100 -17.26 -2.73 11.86
N GLU A 101 -17.90 -3.33 10.88
CA GLU A 101 -19.11 -4.14 11.12
C GLU A 101 -18.78 -5.37 11.98
N LEU A 102 -19.62 -5.66 12.98
CA LEU A 102 -19.41 -6.84 13.84
C LEU A 102 -19.39 -8.15 13.05
N ALA A 103 -20.18 -8.23 11.99
CA ALA A 103 -20.19 -9.39 11.10
C ALA A 103 -18.84 -9.60 10.39
N GLU A 104 -18.12 -8.54 10.05
CA GLU A 104 -16.78 -8.63 9.48
C GLU A 104 -15.75 -9.11 10.51
N LEU A 105 -15.89 -8.68 11.76
CA LEU A 105 -15.06 -9.19 12.85
C LEU A 105 -15.27 -10.69 13.07
N GLU A 106 -16.52 -11.16 13.05
CA GLU A 106 -16.84 -12.59 13.16
C GLU A 106 -16.26 -13.40 12.00
N LYS A 107 -16.34 -12.91 10.76
CA LYS A 107 -15.69 -13.52 9.59
C LYS A 107 -14.18 -13.61 9.76
N CYS A 108 -13.55 -12.54 10.30
CA CYS A 108 -12.12 -12.51 10.57
C CYS A 108 -11.72 -13.54 11.61
N LEU A 109 -12.45 -13.70 12.70
CA LEU A 109 -12.20 -14.73 13.70
C LEU A 109 -12.29 -16.13 13.08
N GLY A 110 -13.29 -16.39 12.25
CA GLY A 110 -13.41 -17.64 11.50
C GLY A 110 -12.24 -17.87 10.53
N PHE A 111 -11.75 -16.83 9.87
CA PHE A 111 -10.56 -16.90 9.04
C PHE A 111 -9.32 -17.28 9.87
N LEU A 112 -9.08 -16.62 10.99
CA LEU A 112 -7.94 -16.89 11.86
C LEU A 112 -7.98 -18.33 12.44
N ALA A 113 -9.15 -18.83 12.78
CA ALA A 113 -9.32 -20.23 13.20
C ALA A 113 -8.86 -21.21 12.09
N ARG A 114 -9.29 -20.96 10.83
CA ARG A 114 -8.86 -21.79 9.69
C ARG A 114 -7.38 -21.66 9.37
N VAL A 115 -6.76 -20.50 9.64
CA VAL A 115 -5.30 -20.32 9.53
C VAL A 115 -4.59 -21.18 10.59
N ALA A 116 -5.08 -21.19 11.83
CA ALA A 116 -4.51 -22.01 12.91
C ALA A 116 -4.61 -23.50 12.55
N ASP A 117 -5.78 -23.97 12.16
CA ASP A 117 -6.00 -25.38 11.75
C ASP A 117 -5.13 -25.80 10.56
N TRP A 118 -4.85 -24.88 9.64
CA TRP A 118 -3.97 -25.15 8.51
C TRP A 118 -2.49 -25.24 8.91
N ALA A 119 -2.09 -24.52 9.95
CA ALA A 119 -0.70 -24.45 10.42
C ALA A 119 -0.28 -25.64 11.32
N GLU A 120 -1.24 -26.47 11.79
CA GLU A 120 -1.01 -27.72 12.54
C GLU A 120 -0.64 -28.89 11.62
#